data_1ec935cbf1615f49b77f91f04bc5e57b
#
_entry.id   1ec935cbf1615f49b77f91f04bc5e57b
#
_cell.length_a   1.000
_cell.length_b   1.000
_cell.length_c   1.000
_cell.angle_alpha   90.00
_cell.angle_beta   90.00
_cell.angle_gamma   90.00
#
_symmetry.space_group_name_H-M   'P 1'
#
loop_
_entity.id
_entity.type
_entity.pdbx_description
1 polymer ?
#
loop_
_entity_poly.entity_id
_entity_poly.type
_entity_poly.pdbx_seq_one_letter_code
_entity_poly.pdbx_strand_id
1 'polypeptide(L)'
;MRGNFLIFILFCSSLYSEVIDDPFEGFNRATFEFNESLDRNFLKPVAQAYSKTPKLIKKGVTNFFNNLEEVETSVNQLLQGKPLKAINDLSRFVINTTVGIAGVFDFASKIGLVRHEEDFDQTLALWGIPSGPYIMLPALGPSTVRDALSRPFTSFLSVTFHMTEADVNLVLK
;
A
#
# COMPACT_ATOMS: atom_id res chain seq x y z
N MET A 1 -28.57 25.04 53.13
CA MET A 1 -28.25 24.95 51.73
C MET A 1 -26.73 25.00 51.59
N ARG A 2 -26.09 23.85 51.36
CA ARG A 2 -24.62 23.73 51.22
C ARG A 2 -24.29 23.63 49.74
N GLY A 3 -23.70 24.70 49.19
CA GLY A 3 -23.26 24.75 47.82
C GLY A 3 -21.91 24.02 47.69
N ASN A 4 -21.88 22.90 46.93
CA ASN A 4 -20.65 22.25 46.56
C ASN A 4 -20.00 23.01 45.38
N PHE A 5 -18.87 23.65 45.65
CA PHE A 5 -18.00 24.27 44.64
C PHE A 5 -17.13 23.15 44.06
N LEU A 6 -17.47 22.69 42.87
CA LEU A 6 -16.64 21.78 42.09
C LEU A 6 -15.50 22.60 41.47
N ILE A 7 -14.29 22.45 42.01
CA ILE A 7 -13.04 22.99 41.41
C ILE A 7 -12.68 22.09 40.26
N PHE A 8 -12.91 22.59 39.05
CA PHE A 8 -12.40 21.98 37.82
C PHE A 8 -10.92 22.32 37.68
N ILE A 9 -10.02 21.38 38.06
CA ILE A 9 -8.59 21.51 37.83
C ILE A 9 -8.38 21.16 36.34
N LEU A 10 -8.21 22.19 35.51
CA LEU A 10 -7.70 22.06 34.17
C LEU A 10 -6.23 21.62 34.23
N PHE A 11 -6.00 20.32 34.06
CA PHE A 11 -4.69 19.79 33.78
C PHE A 11 -4.30 20.23 32.34
N CYS A 12 -3.65 21.39 32.26
CA CYS A 12 -2.95 21.80 31.05
C CYS A 12 -1.69 20.94 30.97
N SER A 13 -1.83 19.71 30.41
CA SER A 13 -0.67 18.93 30.00
C SER A 13 0.00 19.72 28.90
N SER A 14 1.15 20.32 29.22
CA SER A 14 2.08 20.88 28.24
C SER A 14 2.43 19.74 27.28
N LEU A 15 1.86 19.77 26.07
CA LEU A 15 2.32 18.94 24.98
C LEU A 15 3.73 19.40 24.66
N TYR A 16 4.71 18.80 25.31
CA TYR A 16 6.07 18.82 24.81
C TYR A 16 6.02 18.18 23.43
N SER A 17 6.05 19.00 22.39
CA SER A 17 6.37 18.54 21.06
C SER A 17 7.83 18.04 21.12
N GLU A 18 7.98 16.74 21.25
CA GLU A 18 9.28 16.11 21.06
C GLU A 18 9.71 16.51 19.65
N VAL A 19 10.79 17.24 19.53
CA VAL A 19 11.39 17.55 18.23
C VAL A 19 11.88 16.21 17.68
N ILE A 20 11.09 15.63 16.79
CA ILE A 20 11.48 14.40 16.09
C ILE A 20 12.67 14.80 15.23
N ASP A 21 13.86 14.34 15.64
CA ASP A 21 15.08 14.51 14.85
C ASP A 21 14.91 13.71 13.55
N ASP A 22 14.74 14.43 12.43
CA ASP A 22 14.65 13.83 11.09
C ASP A 22 16.05 13.87 10.44
N PRO A 23 16.79 12.76 10.45
CA PRO A 23 18.14 12.71 9.90
C PRO A 23 18.18 12.98 8.38
N PHE A 24 17.02 12.90 7.70
CA PHE A 24 16.88 13.13 6.26
C PHE A 24 16.09 14.40 5.92
N GLU A 25 15.91 15.34 6.85
CA GLU A 25 15.04 16.51 6.66
C GLU A 25 15.31 17.26 5.35
N GLY A 26 16.55 17.54 5.02
CA GLY A 26 16.92 18.26 3.78
C GLY A 26 16.52 17.49 2.51
N PHE A 27 16.77 16.18 2.50
CA PHE A 27 16.35 15.30 1.41
C PHE A 27 14.83 15.20 1.33
N ASN A 28 14.16 14.99 2.47
CA ASN A 28 12.72 14.86 2.56
C ASN A 28 11.99 16.10 2.05
N ARG A 29 12.48 17.31 2.40
CA ARG A 29 11.92 18.58 1.91
C ARG A 29 12.08 18.73 0.40
N ALA A 30 13.27 18.50 -0.13
CA ALA A 30 13.52 18.60 -1.58
C ALA A 30 12.65 17.59 -2.38
N THR A 31 12.55 16.35 -1.88
CA THR A 31 11.72 15.32 -2.49
C THR A 31 10.22 15.64 -2.38
N PHE A 32 9.78 16.24 -1.28
CA PHE A 32 8.41 16.69 -1.12
C PHE A 32 8.04 17.75 -2.17
N GLU A 33 8.89 18.77 -2.37
CA GLU A 33 8.67 19.80 -3.39
C GLU A 33 8.62 19.21 -4.81
N PHE A 34 9.50 18.25 -5.10
CA PHE A 34 9.47 17.51 -6.36
C PHE A 34 8.14 16.74 -6.52
N ASN A 35 7.72 16.00 -5.50
CA ASN A 35 6.47 15.23 -5.53
C ASN A 35 5.24 16.14 -5.67
N GLU A 36 5.22 17.29 -4.99
CA GLU A 36 4.14 18.29 -5.13
C GLU A 36 4.07 18.84 -6.57
N SER A 37 5.24 19.11 -7.16
CA SER A 37 5.30 19.56 -8.55
C SER A 37 4.80 18.47 -9.51
N LEU A 38 5.20 17.22 -9.30
CA LEU A 38 4.75 16.06 -10.09
C LEU A 38 3.24 15.86 -9.96
N ASP A 39 2.71 15.94 -8.73
CA ASP A 39 1.27 15.82 -8.48
C ASP A 39 0.48 16.90 -9.21
N ARG A 40 0.89 18.16 -9.03
CA ARG A 40 0.20 19.33 -9.61
C ARG A 40 0.18 19.31 -11.12
N ASN A 41 1.32 18.97 -11.74
CA ASN A 41 1.50 19.13 -13.18
C ASN A 41 1.14 17.86 -13.98
N PHE A 42 1.16 16.69 -13.34
CA PHE A 42 0.96 15.42 -14.04
C PHE A 42 -0.10 14.53 -13.39
N LEU A 43 0.06 14.13 -12.11
CA LEU A 43 -0.82 13.14 -11.50
C LEU A 43 -2.25 13.65 -11.34
N LYS A 44 -2.41 14.87 -10.87
CA LYS A 44 -3.73 15.49 -10.68
C LYS A 44 -4.54 15.65 -11.98
N PRO A 45 -4.00 16.16 -13.10
CA PRO A 45 -4.67 16.15 -14.39
C PRO A 45 -5.08 14.74 -14.85
N VAL A 46 -4.19 13.76 -14.72
CA VAL A 46 -4.47 12.36 -15.08
C VAL A 46 -5.60 11.79 -14.19
N ALA A 47 -5.53 12.00 -12.88
CA ALA A 47 -6.55 11.56 -11.93
C ALA A 47 -7.92 12.21 -12.22
N GLN A 48 -7.94 13.51 -12.59
CA GLN A 48 -9.17 14.19 -13.00
C GLN A 48 -9.75 13.60 -14.28
N ALA A 49 -8.93 13.27 -15.27
CA ALA A 49 -9.39 12.59 -16.48
C ALA A 49 -9.94 11.19 -16.15
N TYR A 50 -9.21 10.40 -15.35
CA TYR A 50 -9.63 9.07 -14.89
C TYR A 50 -10.91 9.14 -14.04
N SER A 51 -11.14 10.22 -13.28
CA SER A 51 -12.34 10.38 -12.46
C SER A 51 -13.62 10.36 -13.28
N LYS A 52 -13.57 10.76 -14.56
CA LYS A 52 -14.70 10.76 -15.50
C LYS A 52 -15.03 9.37 -16.07
N THR A 53 -14.15 8.38 -15.88
CA THR A 53 -14.38 7.01 -16.33
C THR A 53 -15.58 6.39 -15.58
N PRO A 54 -16.45 5.62 -16.27
CA PRO A 54 -17.57 4.95 -15.63
C PRO A 54 -17.15 4.05 -14.45
N LYS A 55 -17.96 4.04 -13.38
CA LYS A 55 -17.65 3.28 -12.15
C LYS A 55 -17.39 1.79 -12.41
N LEU A 56 -18.08 1.19 -13.38
CA LEU A 56 -17.90 -0.22 -13.73
C LEU A 56 -16.50 -0.51 -14.25
N ILE A 57 -16.00 0.35 -15.14
CA ILE A 57 -14.63 0.21 -15.68
C ILE A 57 -13.59 0.40 -14.57
N LYS A 58 -13.74 1.45 -13.75
CA LYS A 58 -12.85 1.68 -12.60
C LYS A 58 -12.80 0.48 -11.68
N LYS A 59 -13.98 -0.10 -11.36
CA LYS A 59 -14.06 -1.30 -10.51
C LYS A 59 -13.37 -2.50 -11.16
N GLY A 60 -13.53 -2.70 -12.45
CA GLY A 60 -12.87 -3.79 -13.17
C GLY A 60 -11.33 -3.64 -13.14
N VAL A 61 -10.82 -2.42 -13.39
CA VAL A 61 -9.37 -2.12 -13.30
C VAL A 61 -8.85 -2.37 -11.88
N THR A 62 -9.56 -1.86 -10.87
CA THR A 62 -9.17 -2.09 -9.47
C THR A 62 -9.15 -3.57 -9.12
N ASN A 63 -10.19 -4.32 -9.50
CA ASN A 63 -10.25 -5.76 -9.24
C ASN A 63 -9.10 -6.52 -9.92
N PHE A 64 -8.75 -6.13 -11.16
CA PHE A 64 -7.64 -6.74 -11.89
C PHE A 64 -6.31 -6.58 -11.16
N PHE A 65 -5.97 -5.35 -10.74
CA PHE A 65 -4.73 -5.11 -9.99
C PHE A 65 -4.75 -5.78 -8.62
N ASN A 66 -5.87 -5.70 -7.91
CA ASN A 66 -6.05 -6.41 -6.64
C ASN A 66 -5.84 -7.93 -6.78
N ASN A 67 -6.30 -8.51 -7.90
CA ASN A 67 -6.10 -9.93 -8.16
C ASN A 67 -4.62 -10.29 -8.38
N LEU A 68 -3.85 -9.42 -9.02
CA LEU A 68 -2.40 -9.63 -9.17
C LEU A 68 -1.67 -9.53 -7.82
N GLU A 69 -2.11 -8.64 -6.92
CA GLU A 69 -1.57 -8.48 -5.57
C GLU A 69 -1.82 -9.68 -4.66
N GLU A 70 -2.86 -10.50 -4.91
CA GLU A 70 -3.15 -11.71 -4.11
C GLU A 70 -1.98 -12.69 -4.08
N VAL A 71 -1.17 -12.75 -5.15
CA VAL A 71 0.03 -13.61 -5.20
C VAL A 71 1.09 -13.14 -4.22
N GLU A 72 1.40 -11.86 -4.23
CA GLU A 72 2.35 -11.24 -3.29
C GLU A 72 1.85 -11.36 -1.84
N THR A 73 0.58 -11.06 -1.60
CA THR A 73 -0.07 -11.23 -0.30
C THR A 73 0.05 -12.66 0.21
N SER A 74 -0.21 -13.67 -0.64
CA SER A 74 -0.10 -15.09 -0.28
C SER A 74 1.31 -15.47 0.13
N VAL A 75 2.34 -15.01 -0.60
CA VAL A 75 3.75 -15.26 -0.26
C VAL A 75 4.09 -14.63 1.09
N ASN A 76 3.71 -13.37 1.30
CA ASN A 76 3.98 -12.68 2.56
C ASN A 76 3.27 -13.34 3.75
N GLN A 77 2.05 -13.83 3.57
CA GLN A 77 1.36 -14.60 4.61
C GLN A 77 2.07 -15.90 4.95
N LEU A 78 2.65 -16.61 3.98
CA LEU A 78 3.47 -17.80 4.24
C LEU A 78 4.71 -17.42 5.05
N LEU A 79 5.42 -16.35 4.67
CA LEU A 79 6.59 -15.84 5.39
C LEU A 79 6.26 -15.38 6.82
N GLN A 80 5.01 -14.97 7.05
CA GLN A 80 4.47 -14.58 8.36
C GLN A 80 3.93 -15.76 9.19
N GLY A 81 3.98 -17.00 8.67
CA GLY A 81 3.44 -18.17 9.36
C GLY A 81 1.91 -18.24 9.38
N LYS A 82 1.23 -17.65 8.42
CA LYS A 82 -0.24 -17.61 8.27
C LYS A 82 -0.73 -18.47 7.09
N PRO A 83 -0.47 -19.78 7.03
CA PRO A 83 -0.70 -20.62 5.84
C PRO A 83 -2.18 -20.69 5.40
N LEU A 84 -3.12 -20.66 6.34
CA LEU A 84 -4.54 -20.70 6.00
C LEU A 84 -5.00 -19.44 5.28
N LYS A 85 -4.47 -18.28 5.64
CA LYS A 85 -4.73 -17.01 4.92
C LYS A 85 -4.08 -17.03 3.54
N ALA A 86 -2.85 -17.52 3.44
CA ALA A 86 -2.15 -17.67 2.16
C ALA A 86 -2.95 -18.56 1.17
N ILE A 87 -3.48 -19.68 1.64
CA ILE A 87 -4.34 -20.57 0.81
C ILE A 87 -5.61 -19.84 0.41
N ASN A 88 -6.24 -19.07 1.31
CA ASN A 88 -7.42 -18.27 0.98
C ASN A 88 -7.13 -17.28 -0.17
N ASP A 89 -6.06 -16.48 -0.06
CA ASP A 89 -5.78 -15.45 -1.05
C ASP A 89 -5.25 -16.03 -2.38
N LEU A 90 -4.48 -17.13 -2.32
CA LEU A 90 -4.14 -17.89 -3.53
C LEU A 90 -5.38 -18.47 -4.23
N SER A 91 -6.36 -18.96 -3.46
CA SER A 91 -7.64 -19.43 -4.00
C SER A 91 -8.42 -18.29 -4.63
N ARG A 92 -8.42 -17.09 -4.05
CA ARG A 92 -9.00 -15.89 -4.63
C ARG A 92 -8.37 -15.58 -5.98
N PHE A 93 -7.03 -15.57 -6.05
CA PHE A 93 -6.29 -15.36 -7.29
C PHE A 93 -6.75 -16.32 -8.39
N VAL A 94 -6.79 -17.64 -8.10
CA VAL A 94 -7.18 -18.66 -9.07
C VAL A 94 -8.62 -18.47 -9.55
N ILE A 95 -9.56 -18.26 -8.61
CA ILE A 95 -11.00 -18.09 -8.93
C ILE A 95 -11.23 -16.82 -9.73
N ASN A 96 -10.65 -15.70 -9.31
CA ASN A 96 -10.84 -14.43 -10.00
C ASN A 96 -10.14 -14.42 -11.36
N THR A 97 -9.00 -15.09 -11.51
CA THR A 97 -8.32 -15.21 -12.80
C THR A 97 -9.10 -16.07 -13.79
N THR A 98 -9.68 -17.18 -13.34
CA THR A 98 -10.43 -18.13 -14.20
C THR A 98 -11.87 -17.70 -14.42
N VAL A 99 -12.67 -17.65 -13.36
CA VAL A 99 -14.10 -17.31 -13.42
C VAL A 99 -14.33 -15.81 -13.55
N GLY A 100 -13.42 -15.01 -12.94
CA GLY A 100 -13.51 -13.56 -12.91
C GLY A 100 -12.93 -12.84 -14.15
N ILE A 101 -12.62 -13.59 -15.22
CA ILE A 101 -12.04 -13.05 -16.48
C ILE A 101 -10.78 -12.25 -16.17
N ALA A 102 -9.68 -12.97 -15.89
CA ALA A 102 -8.40 -12.39 -15.51
C ALA A 102 -8.44 -11.43 -14.30
N GLY A 103 -9.39 -11.62 -13.38
CA GLY A 103 -9.53 -10.79 -12.18
C GLY A 103 -10.38 -9.53 -12.33
N VAL A 104 -10.96 -9.25 -13.50
CA VAL A 104 -11.85 -8.09 -13.70
C VAL A 104 -13.10 -8.16 -12.81
N PHE A 105 -13.59 -9.38 -12.57
CA PHE A 105 -14.73 -9.64 -11.69
C PHE A 105 -14.28 -10.38 -10.43
N ASP A 106 -14.57 -9.81 -9.26
CA ASP A 106 -14.26 -10.45 -7.96
C ASP A 106 -15.38 -11.47 -7.61
N PHE A 107 -15.24 -12.70 -8.12
CA PHE A 107 -16.11 -13.82 -7.78
C PHE A 107 -15.75 -14.44 -6.43
N ALA A 108 -14.49 -14.40 -6.04
CA ALA A 108 -14.02 -14.95 -4.77
C ALA A 108 -14.74 -14.32 -3.57
N SER A 109 -14.92 -13.01 -3.58
CA SER A 109 -15.69 -12.31 -2.53
C SER A 109 -17.16 -12.74 -2.51
N LYS A 110 -17.77 -13.08 -3.66
CA LYS A 110 -19.17 -13.52 -3.71
C LYS A 110 -19.40 -14.89 -3.09
N ILE A 111 -18.38 -15.73 -3.04
CA ILE A 111 -18.41 -17.04 -2.37
C ILE A 111 -17.86 -17.02 -0.95
N GLY A 112 -17.59 -15.83 -0.40
CA GLY A 112 -17.21 -15.64 1.01
C GLY A 112 -15.72 -15.69 1.30
N LEU A 113 -14.83 -15.70 0.30
CA LEU A 113 -13.39 -15.60 0.52
C LEU A 113 -13.01 -14.14 0.83
N VAL A 114 -12.44 -13.91 2.00
CA VAL A 114 -12.06 -12.57 2.46
C VAL A 114 -10.71 -12.18 1.86
N ARG A 115 -10.59 -10.97 1.31
CA ARG A 115 -9.33 -10.42 0.86
C ARG A 115 -8.49 -9.94 2.05
N HIS A 116 -7.20 -10.24 2.00
CA HIS A 116 -6.21 -9.69 2.91
C HIS A 116 -5.24 -8.79 2.11
N GLU A 117 -4.51 -7.97 2.83
CA GLU A 117 -3.47 -7.10 2.27
C GLU A 117 -2.23 -7.26 3.14
N GLU A 118 -1.21 -7.90 2.59
CA GLU A 118 0.07 -8.13 3.27
C GLU A 118 1.20 -7.86 2.29
N ASP A 119 2.20 -7.13 2.76
CA ASP A 119 3.39 -6.79 1.99
C ASP A 119 4.67 -7.23 2.71
N PHE A 120 5.82 -7.02 2.06
CA PHE A 120 7.09 -7.44 2.64
C PHE A 120 7.54 -6.53 3.78
N ASP A 121 7.14 -5.25 3.82
CA ASP A 121 7.40 -4.37 4.96
C ASP A 121 6.71 -4.87 6.22
N GLN A 122 5.45 -5.31 6.11
CA GLN A 122 4.70 -5.92 7.22
C GLN A 122 5.36 -7.24 7.67
N THR A 123 5.89 -8.03 6.74
CA THR A 123 6.62 -9.25 7.03
C THR A 123 7.89 -8.95 7.84
N LEU A 124 8.67 -7.97 7.42
CA LEU A 124 9.86 -7.50 8.15
C LEU A 124 9.51 -6.95 9.54
N ALA A 125 8.37 -6.22 9.64
CA ALA A 125 7.87 -5.75 10.93
C ALA A 125 7.57 -6.90 11.90
N LEU A 126 6.90 -7.95 11.41
CA LEU A 126 6.60 -9.13 12.20
C LEU A 126 7.87 -9.88 12.65
N TRP A 127 8.92 -9.86 11.84
CA TRP A 127 10.22 -10.43 12.19
C TRP A 127 11.02 -9.54 13.15
N GLY A 128 10.46 -8.40 13.60
CA GLY A 128 11.06 -7.52 14.60
C GLY A 128 12.02 -6.47 14.04
N ILE A 129 12.06 -6.27 12.72
CA ILE A 129 12.89 -5.25 12.10
C ILE A 129 12.19 -3.89 12.31
N PRO A 130 12.85 -2.91 12.96
CA PRO A 130 12.25 -1.60 13.20
C PRO A 130 12.04 -0.82 11.90
N SER A 131 11.05 0.07 11.89
CA SER A 131 10.73 0.90 10.71
C SER A 131 11.88 1.80 10.26
N GLY A 132 12.74 2.22 11.21
CA GLY A 132 13.77 3.21 10.97
C GLY A 132 13.21 4.63 10.79
N PRO A 133 14.05 5.60 10.44
CA PRO A 133 13.65 6.97 10.20
C PRO A 133 12.67 7.13 9.05
N TYR A 134 11.94 8.24 9.08
CA TYR A 134 11.10 8.67 7.98
C TYR A 134 11.95 9.05 6.75
N ILE A 135 11.46 8.69 5.56
CA ILE A 135 12.05 9.09 4.29
C ILE A 135 10.95 9.39 3.27
N MET A 136 11.12 10.49 2.54
CA MET A 136 10.24 10.82 1.42
C MET A 136 10.83 10.25 0.12
N LEU A 137 10.09 9.35 -0.53
CA LEU A 137 10.55 8.75 -1.78
C LEU A 137 10.09 9.57 -3.00
N PRO A 138 10.95 9.80 -4.00
CA PRO A 138 10.58 10.47 -5.23
C PRO A 138 9.46 9.70 -5.96
N ALA A 139 8.40 10.40 -6.34
CA ALA A 139 7.18 9.89 -7.00
C ALA A 139 6.35 8.88 -6.17
N LEU A 140 6.89 8.27 -5.13
CA LEU A 140 6.23 7.26 -4.31
C LEU A 140 5.64 7.81 -3.00
N GLY A 141 6.15 8.97 -2.53
CA GLY A 141 5.63 9.65 -1.35
C GLY A 141 6.24 9.20 -0.02
N PRO A 142 5.50 9.37 1.10
CA PRO A 142 5.96 9.08 2.45
C PRO A 142 6.28 7.58 2.63
N SER A 143 7.39 7.30 3.33
CA SER A 143 7.88 5.94 3.57
C SER A 143 8.73 5.90 4.85
N THR A 144 9.20 4.73 5.23
CA THR A 144 10.25 4.51 6.22
C THR A 144 11.45 3.86 5.55
N VAL A 145 12.60 3.85 6.21
CA VAL A 145 13.79 3.17 5.67
C VAL A 145 13.51 1.68 5.45
N ARG A 146 12.79 1.00 6.37
CA ARG A 146 12.40 -0.40 6.20
C ARG A 146 11.50 -0.60 4.98
N ASP A 147 10.44 0.19 4.83
CA ASP A 147 9.54 0.12 3.68
C ASP A 147 10.29 0.40 2.36
N ALA A 148 11.15 1.44 2.32
CA ALA A 148 11.95 1.74 1.14
C ALA A 148 12.86 0.57 0.72
N LEU A 149 13.47 -0.11 1.70
CA LEU A 149 14.32 -1.28 1.46
C LEU A 149 13.52 -2.56 1.11
N SER A 150 12.27 -2.66 1.54
CA SER A 150 11.39 -3.79 1.21
C SER A 150 10.88 -3.75 -0.23
N ARG A 151 10.75 -2.55 -0.83
CA ARG A 151 10.15 -2.34 -2.16
C ARG A 151 10.80 -3.11 -3.31
N PRO A 152 12.14 -3.24 -3.41
CA PRO A 152 12.75 -4.07 -4.45
C PRO A 152 12.29 -5.53 -4.36
N PHE A 153 12.14 -6.08 -3.14
CA PHE A 153 11.66 -7.44 -2.95
C PHE A 153 10.17 -7.57 -3.28
N THR A 154 9.35 -6.63 -2.83
CA THR A 154 7.94 -6.50 -3.21
C THR A 154 7.79 -6.44 -4.72
N SER A 155 8.57 -5.60 -5.41
CA SER A 155 8.55 -5.50 -6.87
C SER A 155 8.94 -6.81 -7.56
N PHE A 156 9.92 -7.53 -7.03
CA PHE A 156 10.32 -8.84 -7.56
C PHE A 156 9.22 -9.90 -7.42
N LEU A 157 8.46 -9.89 -6.32
CA LEU A 157 7.33 -10.79 -6.11
C LEU A 157 6.09 -10.38 -6.91
N SER A 158 6.00 -9.12 -7.32
CA SER A 158 4.84 -8.60 -8.03
C SER A 158 4.72 -9.20 -9.43
N VAL A 159 3.57 -9.83 -9.69
CA VAL A 159 3.22 -10.32 -11.03
C VAL A 159 3.20 -9.18 -12.04
N THR A 160 2.81 -7.99 -11.63
CA THR A 160 2.77 -6.79 -12.48
C THR A 160 4.16 -6.44 -13.02
N PHE A 161 5.21 -6.55 -12.21
CA PHE A 161 6.59 -6.31 -12.64
C PHE A 161 7.02 -7.28 -13.76
N HIS A 162 6.75 -8.57 -13.57
CA HIS A 162 7.10 -9.60 -14.54
C HIS A 162 6.30 -9.50 -15.86
N MET A 163 5.05 -9.07 -15.82
CA MET A 163 4.25 -8.82 -17.01
C MET A 163 4.83 -7.67 -17.82
N THR A 164 5.25 -6.58 -17.19
CA THR A 164 5.85 -5.42 -17.88
C THR A 164 7.18 -5.78 -18.56
N GLU A 165 8.02 -6.60 -17.93
CA GLU A 165 9.26 -7.09 -18.57
C GLU A 165 9.00 -8.01 -19.75
N ALA A 166 8.00 -8.88 -19.66
CA ALA A 166 7.61 -9.76 -20.76
C ALA A 166 7.12 -8.98 -21.99
N ASP A 167 6.31 -7.94 -21.77
CA ASP A 167 5.78 -7.08 -22.83
C ASP A 167 6.89 -6.26 -23.50
N VAL A 168 7.82 -5.70 -22.72
CA VAL A 168 8.98 -4.97 -23.26
C VAL A 168 9.85 -5.89 -24.12
N ASN A 169 10.11 -7.12 -23.69
CA ASN A 169 10.87 -8.10 -24.44
C ASN A 169 10.15 -8.58 -25.72
N LEU A 170 8.81 -8.55 -25.73
CA LEU A 170 8.02 -8.89 -26.93
C LEU A 170 8.07 -7.79 -27.98
N VAL A 171 8.10 -6.52 -27.57
CA VAL A 171 8.15 -5.34 -28.46
C VAL A 171 9.55 -5.13 -29.05
N LEU A 172 10.61 -5.56 -28.35
CA LEU A 172 12.00 -5.42 -28.80
C LEU A 172 12.49 -6.57 -29.69
N LYS A 173 11.69 -7.58 -29.95
CA LYS A 173 11.94 -8.67 -30.91
C LYS A 173 11.24 -8.43 -32.25
#